data_8a4d9bfe850f5894a76cf5d9100ed2c4
#
_entry.id   8a4d9bfe850f5894a76cf5d9100ed2c4
#
_cell.length_a   1.000
_cell.length_b   1.000
_cell.length_c   1.000
_cell.angle_alpha   90.00
_cell.angle_beta   90.00
_cell.angle_gamma   90.00
#
_symmetry.space_group_name_H-M   'P 1'
#
loop_
_entity.id
_entity.type
_entity.pdbx_description
1 polymer ?
#
loop_
_entity_poly.entity_id
_entity_poly.type
_entity_poly.pdbx_seq_one_letter_code
_entity_poly.pdbx_strand_id
1 'polypeptide(L)'
;SYQAVIRNASNALVSNAVIGVRVSILQNTTTGTTVYSETHLTATNINGLATLQIGDGSATTGNFATINWANGPYFIKTETDPNGGTNYTITGTSQLLSVPFALYAATSGNAAPKIHFSSLYGFSTPTAHNATTVVKWTVFDQSNTSPSNSYNPATGEYTIVVPGYYSLYFDSIYDGSSGNMTGFVRSCILINGMIESINQMRVPNSEWPVSNCTTQREKWLNQGDVITFTVLQNYSSVQPVEISPYTQCGIHLIHN
;
A
#
# COMPACT_ATOMS: atom_id res chain seq x y z
N SER A 1 -28.01 7.07 -2.49
CA SER A 1 -29.32 7.47 -3.05
C SER A 1 -29.15 8.74 -3.89
N TYR A 2 -29.95 8.87 -4.93
CA TYR A 2 -30.06 10.03 -5.80
C TYR A 2 -31.47 10.63 -5.66
N GLN A 3 -31.57 11.95 -5.57
CA GLN A 3 -32.82 12.66 -5.46
C GLN A 3 -32.86 13.82 -6.45
N ALA A 4 -34.00 14.01 -7.12
CA ALA A 4 -34.23 15.11 -8.05
C ALA A 4 -35.65 15.60 -8.01
N VAL A 5 -35.86 16.90 -8.14
CA VAL A 5 -37.19 17.50 -8.41
C VAL A 5 -37.39 17.56 -9.90
N ILE A 6 -38.38 16.85 -10.37
CA ILE A 6 -38.66 16.73 -11.80
C ILE A 6 -39.64 17.82 -12.24
N ARG A 7 -39.22 18.54 -13.31
CA ARG A 7 -40.03 19.56 -13.95
C ARG A 7 -40.15 19.28 -15.43
N ASN A 8 -41.34 19.54 -15.99
CA ASN A 8 -41.55 19.40 -17.41
C ASN A 8 -40.99 20.59 -18.24
N ALA A 9 -41.09 20.57 -19.53
CA ALA A 9 -40.62 21.61 -20.43
C ALA A 9 -41.17 23.03 -20.14
N SER A 10 -42.37 23.11 -19.52
CA SER A 10 -42.99 24.37 -19.08
C SER A 10 -42.56 24.77 -17.67
N ASN A 11 -41.56 24.14 -17.08
CA ASN A 11 -41.06 24.33 -15.72
C ASN A 11 -42.08 24.01 -14.60
N ALA A 12 -43.18 23.35 -14.92
CA ALA A 12 -44.14 22.86 -13.94
C ALA A 12 -43.67 21.56 -13.29
N LEU A 13 -44.02 21.37 -12.01
CA LEU A 13 -43.69 20.15 -11.28
C LEU A 13 -44.40 18.94 -11.90
N VAL A 14 -43.65 17.86 -12.07
CA VAL A 14 -44.22 16.54 -12.39
C VAL A 14 -44.52 15.85 -11.05
N SER A 15 -45.75 16.08 -10.55
CA SER A 15 -46.17 15.67 -9.21
C SER A 15 -47.04 14.41 -9.25
N ASN A 16 -46.85 13.51 -8.26
CA ASN A 16 -47.58 12.26 -8.09
C ASN A 16 -47.67 11.43 -9.37
N ALA A 17 -46.59 11.40 -10.14
CA ALA A 17 -46.55 10.73 -11.44
C ALA A 17 -45.49 9.63 -11.44
N VAL A 18 -45.77 8.55 -12.17
CA VAL A 18 -44.78 7.53 -12.48
C VAL A 18 -43.86 8.07 -13.58
N ILE A 19 -42.56 7.99 -13.40
CA ILE A 19 -41.55 8.45 -14.34
C ILE A 19 -40.55 7.33 -14.67
N GLY A 20 -40.07 7.31 -15.92
CA GLY A 20 -38.93 6.49 -16.32
C GLY A 20 -37.64 7.29 -16.19
N VAL A 21 -36.63 6.73 -15.54
CA VAL A 21 -35.31 7.38 -15.38
C VAL A 21 -34.23 6.46 -15.89
N ARG A 22 -33.35 6.99 -16.73
CA ARG A 22 -32.10 6.34 -17.11
C ARG A 22 -30.96 7.09 -16.43
N VAL A 23 -30.09 6.36 -15.72
CA VAL A 23 -28.86 6.86 -15.11
C VAL A 23 -27.70 6.26 -15.88
N SER A 24 -26.73 7.10 -16.28
CA SER A 24 -25.50 6.65 -16.93
C SER A 24 -24.29 7.26 -16.25
N ILE A 25 -23.24 6.46 -16.09
CA ILE A 25 -21.92 6.92 -15.65
C ILE A 25 -21.02 7.05 -16.88
N LEU A 26 -20.56 8.27 -17.11
CA LEU A 26 -19.68 8.62 -18.22
C LEU A 26 -18.27 8.84 -17.73
N GLN A 27 -17.28 8.37 -18.48
CA GLN A 27 -15.87 8.51 -18.13
C GLN A 27 -15.21 9.67 -18.90
N ASN A 28 -14.34 10.41 -18.23
CA ASN A 28 -13.47 11.48 -18.71
C ASN A 28 -14.19 12.82 -19.02
N THR A 29 -15.31 12.81 -19.73
CA THR A 29 -16.03 14.03 -20.15
C THR A 29 -17.53 13.89 -20.02
N THR A 30 -18.26 15.00 -20.08
CA THR A 30 -19.75 15.02 -20.09
C THR A 30 -20.37 14.29 -21.30
N THR A 31 -19.59 14.00 -22.32
CA THR A 31 -19.95 13.22 -23.51
C THR A 31 -19.06 11.98 -23.67
N GLY A 32 -18.35 11.59 -22.61
CA GLY A 32 -17.41 10.46 -22.60
C GLY A 32 -18.07 9.11 -22.74
N THR A 33 -17.26 8.07 -22.72
CA THR A 33 -17.73 6.69 -22.83
C THR A 33 -18.64 6.32 -21.66
N THR A 34 -19.81 5.75 -21.96
CA THR A 34 -20.68 5.19 -20.93
C THR A 34 -20.09 3.89 -20.41
N VAL A 35 -19.64 3.89 -19.15
CA VAL A 35 -19.08 2.71 -18.48
C VAL A 35 -20.15 1.91 -17.72
N TYR A 36 -21.25 2.58 -17.35
CA TYR A 36 -22.40 1.96 -16.72
C TYR A 36 -23.67 2.70 -17.10
N SER A 37 -24.77 1.98 -17.25
CA SER A 37 -26.10 2.54 -17.43
C SER A 37 -27.17 1.61 -16.86
N GLU A 38 -28.18 2.19 -16.21
CA GLU A 38 -29.34 1.50 -15.65
C GLU A 38 -30.61 2.29 -15.87
N THR A 39 -31.74 1.62 -15.79
CA THR A 39 -33.07 2.22 -15.87
C THR A 39 -33.87 1.95 -14.61
N HIS A 40 -34.68 2.94 -14.23
CA HIS A 40 -35.58 2.89 -13.10
C HIS A 40 -37.01 3.29 -13.55
N LEU A 41 -37.99 2.65 -12.95
CA LEU A 41 -39.37 3.12 -12.94
C LEU A 41 -39.71 3.53 -11.52
N THR A 42 -39.91 4.82 -11.26
CA THR A 42 -40.18 5.36 -9.93
C THR A 42 -41.29 6.38 -9.95
N ALA A 43 -41.74 6.84 -8.79
CA ALA A 43 -42.79 7.85 -8.69
C ALA A 43 -42.27 9.12 -8.04
N THR A 44 -42.78 10.26 -8.49
CA THR A 44 -42.61 11.54 -7.84
C THR A 44 -43.64 11.75 -6.74
N ASN A 45 -43.28 12.47 -5.69
CA ASN A 45 -44.21 12.91 -4.66
C ASN A 45 -44.97 14.21 -5.10
N ILE A 46 -45.79 14.77 -4.21
CA ILE A 46 -46.58 16.01 -4.48
C ILE A 46 -45.70 17.20 -4.85
N ASN A 47 -44.43 17.23 -4.40
CA ASN A 47 -43.44 18.26 -4.71
C ASN A 47 -42.61 17.95 -5.96
N GLY A 48 -42.96 16.93 -6.72
CA GLY A 48 -42.21 16.49 -7.89
C GLY A 48 -40.86 15.80 -7.55
N LEU A 49 -40.63 15.44 -6.29
CA LEU A 49 -39.38 14.80 -5.85
C LEU A 49 -39.41 13.32 -6.16
N ALA A 50 -38.44 12.86 -6.94
CA ALA A 50 -38.11 11.46 -7.16
C ALA A 50 -36.91 11.06 -6.34
N THR A 51 -36.90 9.82 -5.83
CA THR A 51 -35.77 9.20 -5.14
C THR A 51 -35.48 7.84 -5.74
N LEU A 52 -34.23 7.56 -6.02
CA LEU A 52 -33.76 6.26 -6.49
C LEU A 52 -32.38 5.91 -5.90
N GLN A 53 -32.01 4.65 -5.97
CA GLN A 53 -30.72 4.16 -5.54
C GLN A 53 -29.94 3.72 -6.78
N ILE A 54 -28.84 4.41 -7.04
CA ILE A 54 -27.96 4.08 -8.17
C ILE A 54 -27.25 2.77 -7.86
N GLY A 55 -27.25 1.86 -8.83
CA GLY A 55 -26.73 0.50 -8.71
C GLY A 55 -27.81 -0.57 -8.48
N ASP A 56 -29.06 -0.16 -8.13
CA ASP A 56 -30.17 -1.08 -7.88
C ASP A 56 -31.19 -1.13 -9.05
N GLY A 57 -30.92 -0.37 -10.11
CA GLY A 57 -31.78 -0.35 -11.30
C GLY A 57 -31.57 -1.56 -12.22
N SER A 58 -32.33 -1.60 -13.32
CA SER A 58 -32.11 -2.59 -14.38
C SER A 58 -30.93 -2.16 -15.24
N ALA A 59 -29.77 -2.81 -15.05
CA ALA A 59 -28.55 -2.51 -15.79
C ALA A 59 -28.73 -2.76 -17.30
N THR A 60 -28.39 -1.77 -18.10
CA THR A 60 -28.40 -1.83 -19.57
C THR A 60 -27.01 -1.86 -20.18
N THR A 61 -26.00 -1.38 -19.45
CA THR A 61 -24.59 -1.36 -19.85
C THR A 61 -23.70 -1.50 -18.62
N GLY A 62 -22.68 -2.36 -18.70
CA GLY A 62 -21.66 -2.52 -17.67
C GLY A 62 -22.17 -3.12 -16.35
N ASN A 63 -21.31 -3.07 -15.34
CA ASN A 63 -21.62 -3.48 -13.97
C ASN A 63 -21.12 -2.42 -13.00
N PHE A 64 -22.02 -1.88 -12.16
CA PHE A 64 -21.71 -0.81 -11.21
C PHE A 64 -20.60 -1.17 -10.23
N ALA A 65 -20.59 -2.42 -9.75
CA ALA A 65 -19.60 -2.89 -8.77
C ALA A 65 -18.19 -3.03 -9.35
N THR A 66 -18.04 -3.09 -10.68
CA THR A 66 -16.73 -3.26 -11.34
C THR A 66 -16.18 -1.99 -11.96
N ILE A 67 -16.82 -0.83 -11.75
CA ILE A 67 -16.32 0.46 -12.22
C ILE A 67 -14.99 0.75 -11.51
N ASN A 68 -13.92 0.97 -12.29
CA ASN A 68 -12.63 1.40 -11.73
C ASN A 68 -12.64 2.91 -11.49
N TRP A 69 -13.10 3.32 -10.32
CA TRP A 69 -13.24 4.73 -9.95
C TRP A 69 -11.91 5.51 -9.93
N ALA A 70 -10.77 4.83 -9.95
CA ALA A 70 -9.44 5.48 -10.05
C ALA A 70 -9.16 6.05 -11.45
N ASN A 71 -9.88 5.59 -12.49
CA ASN A 71 -9.69 6.03 -13.87
C ASN A 71 -10.58 7.25 -14.24
N GLY A 72 -11.02 8.05 -13.24
CA GLY A 72 -11.83 9.25 -13.45
C GLY A 72 -11.08 10.41 -14.12
N PRO A 73 -11.75 11.53 -14.36
CA PRO A 73 -13.04 11.93 -13.76
C PRO A 73 -14.26 11.20 -14.33
N TYR A 74 -15.32 11.11 -13.50
CA TYR A 74 -16.60 10.53 -13.92
C TYR A 74 -17.73 11.55 -13.84
N PHE A 75 -18.73 11.34 -14.69
CA PHE A 75 -19.91 12.18 -14.76
C PHE A 75 -21.15 11.31 -14.64
N ILE A 76 -22.15 11.80 -13.91
CA ILE A 76 -23.48 11.21 -13.88
C ILE A 76 -24.36 11.94 -14.88
N LYS A 77 -24.95 11.19 -15.80
CA LYS A 77 -26.00 11.67 -16.72
C LYS A 77 -27.32 11.05 -16.29
N THR A 78 -28.32 11.88 -16.08
CA THR A 78 -29.68 11.46 -15.82
C THR A 78 -30.58 11.87 -16.97
N GLU A 79 -31.47 10.99 -17.38
CA GLU A 79 -32.41 11.18 -18.47
C GLU A 79 -33.76 10.70 -17.99
N THR A 80 -34.77 11.56 -18.07
CA THR A 80 -36.11 11.27 -17.49
C THR A 80 -37.21 11.39 -18.55
N ASP A 81 -38.05 10.36 -18.59
CA ASP A 81 -39.35 10.40 -19.26
C ASP A 81 -40.44 10.68 -18.22
N PRO A 82 -41.09 11.86 -18.26
CA PRO A 82 -42.11 12.23 -17.27
C PRO A 82 -43.40 11.42 -17.39
N ASN A 83 -43.54 10.59 -18.41
CA ASN A 83 -44.72 9.74 -18.65
C ASN A 83 -44.49 8.26 -18.30
N GLY A 84 -43.39 7.94 -17.65
CA GLY A 84 -43.10 6.57 -17.19
C GLY A 84 -42.58 5.61 -18.26
N GLY A 85 -42.22 6.11 -19.45
CA GLY A 85 -41.68 5.32 -20.54
C GLY A 85 -40.15 5.49 -20.71
N THR A 86 -39.73 5.42 -21.97
CA THR A 86 -38.31 5.56 -22.38
C THR A 86 -38.07 6.74 -23.33
N ASN A 87 -39.06 7.61 -23.50
CA ASN A 87 -38.94 8.84 -24.29
C ASN A 87 -38.35 9.94 -23.40
N TYR A 88 -37.02 9.91 -23.20
CA TYR A 88 -36.29 10.79 -22.30
C TYR A 88 -36.23 12.23 -22.84
N THR A 89 -37.07 13.11 -22.31
CA THR A 89 -37.14 14.51 -22.73
C THR A 89 -36.47 15.48 -21.76
N ILE A 90 -36.10 15.01 -20.58
CA ILE A 90 -35.44 15.80 -19.55
C ILE A 90 -34.06 15.18 -19.31
N THR A 91 -33.00 15.98 -19.48
CA THR A 91 -31.64 15.47 -19.33
C THR A 91 -30.79 16.40 -18.45
N GLY A 92 -29.89 15.81 -17.67
CA GLY A 92 -28.92 16.54 -16.88
C GLY A 92 -27.61 15.75 -16.80
N THR A 93 -26.49 16.45 -16.76
CA THR A 93 -25.18 15.83 -16.58
C THR A 93 -24.37 16.66 -15.58
N SER A 94 -23.80 16.01 -14.59
CA SER A 94 -22.92 16.66 -13.61
C SER A 94 -21.72 15.79 -13.31
N GLN A 95 -20.60 16.40 -12.91
CA GLN A 95 -19.41 15.68 -12.48
C GLN A 95 -19.67 15.02 -11.13
N LEU A 96 -19.20 13.80 -10.97
CA LEU A 96 -19.13 13.12 -9.67
C LEU A 96 -17.90 13.64 -8.93
N LEU A 97 -18.14 14.43 -7.90
CA LEU A 97 -17.09 14.96 -7.04
C LEU A 97 -16.99 14.11 -5.78
N SER A 98 -15.77 13.98 -5.27
CA SER A 98 -15.53 13.33 -3.97
C SER A 98 -16.19 14.14 -2.85
N VAL A 99 -16.94 13.49 -1.98
CA VAL A 99 -17.30 14.08 -0.70
C VAL A 99 -16.06 14.12 0.21
N PRO A 100 -15.95 15.09 1.16
CA PRO A 100 -14.76 15.20 2.00
C PRO A 100 -14.35 13.90 2.70
N PHE A 101 -15.32 13.08 3.14
CA PHE A 101 -15.05 11.78 3.76
C PHE A 101 -14.49 10.76 2.75
N ALA A 102 -14.97 10.73 1.51
CA ALA A 102 -14.44 9.83 0.48
C ALA A 102 -13.05 10.26 0.03
N LEU A 103 -12.77 11.56 -0.01
CA LEU A 103 -11.42 12.06 -0.26
C LEU A 103 -10.46 11.67 0.88
N TYR A 104 -10.89 11.77 2.13
CA TYR A 104 -10.12 11.31 3.29
C TYR A 104 -9.92 9.77 3.26
N ALA A 105 -10.96 9.01 2.94
CA ALA A 105 -10.85 7.55 2.80
C ALA A 105 -9.98 7.14 1.62
N ALA A 106 -10.00 7.88 0.50
CA ALA A 106 -9.12 7.64 -0.63
C ALA A 106 -7.65 7.96 -0.27
N THR A 107 -7.40 9.00 0.51
CA THR A 107 -6.05 9.33 1.01
C THR A 107 -5.62 8.41 2.15
N SER A 108 -6.54 7.90 2.97
CA SER A 108 -6.26 6.89 4.00
C SER A 108 -6.21 5.46 3.44
N GLY A 109 -6.89 5.18 2.34
CA GLY A 109 -6.79 3.93 1.57
C GLY A 109 -5.58 3.89 0.63
N ASN A 110 -5.07 5.07 0.24
CA ASN A 110 -3.69 5.33 -0.21
C ASN A 110 -2.75 5.60 0.99
N ALA A 111 -3.09 5.14 2.20
CA ALA A 111 -2.05 4.88 3.16
C ALA A 111 -0.96 4.14 2.40
N ALA A 112 0.24 4.71 2.38
CA ALA A 112 1.40 4.18 1.67
C ALA A 112 1.36 2.65 1.75
N PRO A 113 1.51 1.95 0.64
CA PRO A 113 1.40 0.49 0.66
C PRO A 113 2.22 0.03 1.84
N LYS A 114 1.61 -0.70 2.78
CA LYS A 114 2.29 -1.14 4.01
C LYS A 114 3.41 -2.07 3.58
N ILE A 115 4.51 -1.48 3.09
CA ILE A 115 5.71 -2.23 2.78
C ILE A 115 6.35 -2.51 4.14
N HIS A 116 6.20 -3.73 4.53
CA HIS A 116 6.79 -4.29 5.72
C HIS A 116 7.56 -5.54 5.31
N PHE A 117 8.86 -5.49 5.43
CA PHE A 117 9.74 -6.63 5.31
C PHE A 117 10.35 -6.85 6.69
N SER A 118 10.12 -8.01 7.26
CA SER A 118 10.76 -8.44 8.51
C SER A 118 11.18 -9.89 8.35
N SER A 119 12.35 -10.22 8.81
CA SER A 119 12.89 -11.56 8.71
C SER A 119 13.75 -11.90 9.91
N LEU A 120 13.70 -13.17 10.28
CA LEU A 120 14.66 -13.81 11.15
C LEU A 120 15.69 -14.54 10.29
N TYR A 121 16.92 -14.63 10.76
CA TYR A 121 17.99 -15.29 10.02
C TYR A 121 17.78 -16.81 9.92
N GLY A 122 17.26 -17.43 10.97
CA GLY A 122 16.82 -18.83 10.97
C GLY A 122 17.91 -19.88 11.14
N PHE A 123 19.20 -19.55 10.90
CA PHE A 123 20.32 -20.48 11.04
C PHE A 123 21.54 -19.79 11.66
N SER A 124 22.32 -20.52 12.46
CA SER A 124 23.65 -20.08 12.86
C SER A 124 24.60 -20.15 11.67
N THR A 125 25.33 -19.08 11.41
CA THR A 125 26.34 -19.05 10.34
C THR A 125 27.64 -18.46 10.87
N PRO A 126 28.78 -19.16 10.74
CA PRO A 126 30.06 -18.63 11.09
C PRO A 126 30.42 -17.45 10.17
N THR A 127 30.91 -16.37 10.77
CA THR A 127 31.42 -15.20 10.06
C THR A 127 32.91 -15.26 9.95
N ALA A 128 33.45 -14.98 8.76
CA ALA A 128 34.90 -14.95 8.56
C ALA A 128 35.56 -13.80 9.35
N HIS A 129 36.75 -14.05 9.87
CA HIS A 129 37.54 -13.03 10.57
C HIS A 129 37.92 -11.88 9.63
N ASN A 130 37.73 -10.62 10.07
CA ASN A 130 38.00 -9.41 9.30
C ASN A 130 37.33 -9.31 7.93
N ALA A 131 36.30 -10.07 7.72
CA ALA A 131 35.52 -10.03 6.46
C ALA A 131 34.09 -9.54 6.70
N THR A 132 33.58 -8.71 5.78
CA THR A 132 32.19 -8.32 5.77
C THR A 132 31.36 -9.46 5.22
N THR A 133 30.38 -9.90 5.97
CA THR A 133 29.44 -10.95 5.58
C THR A 133 28.05 -10.35 5.37
N VAL A 134 27.48 -10.57 4.21
CA VAL A 134 26.08 -10.20 3.92
C VAL A 134 25.15 -11.19 4.62
N VAL A 135 24.18 -10.66 5.36
CA VAL A 135 23.17 -11.47 6.03
C VAL A 135 22.08 -11.85 5.01
N LYS A 136 21.88 -13.15 4.81
CA LYS A 136 20.89 -13.70 3.89
C LYS A 136 19.72 -14.26 4.68
N TRP A 137 18.58 -13.64 4.54
CA TRP A 137 17.38 -13.94 5.31
C TRP A 137 16.66 -15.17 4.74
N THR A 138 16.20 -16.05 5.60
CA THR A 138 15.57 -17.32 5.19
C THR A 138 14.20 -17.55 5.82
N VAL A 139 13.91 -16.89 6.94
CA VAL A 139 12.62 -16.99 7.63
C VAL A 139 11.92 -15.64 7.59
N PHE A 140 10.81 -15.55 6.86
CA PHE A 140 10.06 -14.32 6.68
C PHE A 140 8.86 -14.27 7.62
N ASP A 141 8.59 -13.08 8.16
CA ASP A 141 7.37 -12.85 8.92
C ASP A 141 6.14 -12.97 8.00
N GLN A 142 5.09 -13.60 8.50
CA GLN A 142 3.82 -13.73 7.77
C GLN A 142 3.11 -12.39 7.55
N SER A 143 3.50 -11.34 8.29
CA SER A 143 3.02 -9.97 8.12
C SER A 143 3.71 -9.22 6.97
N ASN A 144 4.66 -9.85 6.26
CA ASN A 144 5.33 -9.23 5.13
C ASN A 144 4.34 -8.84 4.04
N THR A 145 4.29 -7.54 3.74
CA THR A 145 3.47 -6.96 2.66
C THR A 145 4.32 -6.44 1.50
N SER A 146 5.61 -6.76 1.51
CA SER A 146 6.53 -6.41 0.42
C SER A 146 6.15 -7.09 -0.89
N PRO A 147 6.28 -6.42 -2.04
CA PRO A 147 6.13 -7.05 -3.34
C PRO A 147 7.04 -8.28 -3.48
N SER A 148 6.55 -9.32 -4.13
CA SER A 148 7.18 -10.65 -4.20
C SER A 148 8.61 -10.67 -4.75
N ASN A 149 9.04 -9.66 -5.48
CA ASN A 149 10.37 -9.56 -6.11
C ASN A 149 11.29 -8.55 -5.42
N SER A 150 10.92 -8.02 -4.25
CA SER A 150 11.73 -7.00 -3.57
C SER A 150 12.99 -7.58 -2.93
N TYR A 151 12.97 -8.82 -2.46
CA TYR A 151 14.08 -9.47 -1.79
C TYR A 151 14.67 -10.62 -2.61
N ASN A 152 16.01 -10.63 -2.73
CA ASN A 152 16.76 -11.71 -3.36
C ASN A 152 17.49 -12.54 -2.30
N PRO A 153 17.05 -13.78 -1.98
CA PRO A 153 17.68 -14.60 -0.96
C PRO A 153 19.08 -15.11 -1.35
N ALA A 154 19.41 -15.13 -2.65
CA ALA A 154 20.74 -15.54 -3.09
C ALA A 154 21.81 -14.49 -2.80
N THR A 155 21.48 -13.20 -2.88
CA THR A 155 22.40 -12.08 -2.64
C THR A 155 22.22 -11.42 -1.26
N GLY A 156 21.05 -11.56 -0.63
CA GLY A 156 20.68 -10.87 0.61
C GLY A 156 20.24 -9.42 0.40
N GLU A 157 19.93 -9.05 -0.84
CA GLU A 157 19.57 -7.69 -1.25
C GLU A 157 18.07 -7.47 -1.24
N TYR A 158 17.64 -6.33 -0.73
CA TYR A 158 16.28 -5.84 -0.83
C TYR A 158 16.22 -4.61 -1.73
N THR A 159 15.44 -4.68 -2.81
CA THR A 159 15.26 -3.57 -3.76
C THR A 159 14.00 -2.79 -3.44
N ILE A 160 14.12 -1.48 -3.31
CA ILE A 160 13.00 -0.57 -3.10
C ILE A 160 12.16 -0.50 -4.38
N VAL A 161 10.88 -0.81 -4.27
CA VAL A 161 9.92 -0.79 -5.39
C VAL A 161 9.00 0.43 -5.37
N VAL A 162 8.75 1.00 -4.21
CA VAL A 162 7.96 2.22 -4.02
C VAL A 162 8.86 3.28 -3.39
N PRO A 163 9.05 4.44 -4.02
CA PRO A 163 9.83 5.51 -3.41
C PRO A 163 9.11 6.08 -2.18
N GLY A 164 9.87 6.50 -1.16
CA GLY A 164 9.29 7.06 0.06
C GLY A 164 10.27 7.15 1.23
N TYR A 165 9.75 7.55 2.37
CA TYR A 165 10.53 7.64 3.60
C TYR A 165 10.44 6.31 4.37
N TYR A 166 11.57 5.68 4.56
CA TYR A 166 11.67 4.34 5.15
C TYR A 166 12.34 4.35 6.51
N SER A 167 11.85 3.51 7.41
CA SER A 167 12.56 3.09 8.63
C SER A 167 13.19 1.73 8.40
N LEU A 168 14.50 1.66 8.59
CA LEU A 168 15.30 0.46 8.46
C LEU A 168 15.85 0.11 9.83
N TYR A 169 15.80 -1.15 10.24
CA TYR A 169 16.47 -1.62 11.43
C TYR A 169 17.18 -2.95 11.19
N PHE A 170 18.23 -3.16 11.90
CA PHE A 170 19.01 -4.39 11.89
C PHE A 170 19.47 -4.71 13.31
N ASP A 171 18.99 -5.82 13.81
CA ASP A 171 19.28 -6.33 15.14
C ASP A 171 20.07 -7.64 14.99
N SER A 172 21.39 -7.54 15.03
CA SER A 172 22.24 -8.69 14.89
C SER A 172 22.62 -9.25 16.25
N ILE A 173 22.37 -10.53 16.42
CA ILE A 173 22.67 -11.27 17.63
C ILE A 173 23.83 -12.20 17.31
N TYR A 174 24.86 -12.15 18.16
CA TYR A 174 26.06 -12.95 17.99
C TYR A 174 26.14 -14.01 19.08
N ASP A 175 26.45 -15.21 18.65
CA ASP A 175 26.71 -16.35 19.51
C ASP A 175 28.17 -16.77 19.32
N GLY A 176 28.90 -16.90 20.39
CA GLY A 176 30.32 -17.24 20.35
C GLY A 176 30.70 -18.27 21.39
N SER A 177 31.52 -19.20 20.99
CA SER A 177 32.08 -20.19 21.88
C SER A 177 33.11 -19.59 22.81
N SER A 178 33.13 -20.03 24.06
CA SER A 178 33.98 -19.63 25.17
C SER A 178 35.46 -19.47 24.79
N GLY A 179 36.01 -18.28 24.97
CA GLY A 179 37.42 -17.98 24.82
C GLY A 179 37.75 -16.53 25.16
N ASN A 180 39.01 -16.23 25.48
CA ASN A 180 39.48 -14.88 25.79
C ASN A 180 39.50 -14.04 24.49
N MET A 181 38.35 -13.41 24.15
CA MET A 181 38.19 -12.69 22.89
C MET A 181 38.45 -11.19 23.06
N THR A 182 39.44 -10.67 22.35
CA THR A 182 39.66 -9.22 22.21
C THR A 182 39.28 -8.83 20.78
N GLY A 183 38.32 -7.93 20.62
CA GLY A 183 37.88 -7.49 19.30
C GLY A 183 36.56 -6.78 19.35
N PHE A 184 35.88 -6.74 18.21
CA PHE A 184 34.57 -6.15 18.08
C PHE A 184 33.70 -6.92 17.06
N VAL A 185 32.39 -6.78 17.19
CA VAL A 185 31.40 -7.07 16.16
C VAL A 185 30.83 -5.76 15.66
N ARG A 186 30.45 -5.74 14.39
CA ARG A 186 29.90 -4.56 13.73
C ARG A 186 28.72 -4.97 12.88
N SER A 187 27.65 -4.20 12.99
CA SER A 187 26.44 -4.35 12.20
C SER A 187 26.25 -3.11 11.34
N CYS A 188 26.01 -3.27 10.06
CA CYS A 188 25.82 -2.17 9.13
C CYS A 188 24.55 -2.33 8.31
N ILE A 189 23.90 -1.20 8.03
CA ILE A 189 22.90 -1.05 6.97
C ILE A 189 23.60 -0.34 5.82
N LEU A 190 23.59 -0.96 4.64
CA LEU A 190 24.12 -0.41 3.41
C LEU A 190 22.97 -0.01 2.48
N ILE A 191 23.12 1.12 1.80
CA ILE A 191 22.25 1.54 0.70
C ILE A 191 23.15 1.73 -0.53
N ASN A 192 22.84 1.02 -1.60
CA ASN A 192 23.63 1.02 -2.85
C ASN A 192 25.12 0.72 -2.61
N GLY A 193 25.38 -0.20 -1.70
CA GLY A 193 26.74 -0.62 -1.32
C GLY A 193 27.49 0.34 -0.40
N MET A 194 26.92 1.51 -0.03
CA MET A 194 27.52 2.46 0.90
C MET A 194 26.94 2.30 2.30
N ILE A 195 27.82 2.38 3.32
CA ILE A 195 27.41 2.29 4.72
C ILE A 195 26.63 3.56 5.10
N GLU A 196 25.36 3.38 5.48
CA GLU A 196 24.45 4.46 5.91
C GLU A 196 24.24 4.47 7.42
N SER A 197 24.31 3.31 8.05
CA SER A 197 24.25 3.17 9.49
C SER A 197 25.16 2.06 9.96
N ILE A 198 25.80 2.29 11.09
CA ILE A 198 26.78 1.38 11.67
C ILE A 198 26.66 1.41 13.18
N ASN A 199 26.69 0.23 13.77
CA ASN A 199 26.93 0.06 15.19
C ASN A 199 28.06 -0.93 15.41
N GLN A 200 28.86 -0.68 16.42
CA GLN A 200 30.00 -1.52 16.76
C GLN A 200 30.01 -1.75 18.26
N MET A 201 30.16 -2.99 18.64
CA MET A 201 30.22 -3.40 20.03
C MET A 201 31.53 -4.15 20.31
N ARG A 202 32.15 -3.87 21.45
CA ARG A 202 33.18 -4.71 22.00
C ARG A 202 32.57 -5.73 22.94
N VAL A 203 32.93 -6.98 22.76
CA VAL A 203 32.48 -8.05 23.66
C VAL A 203 33.50 -8.18 24.79
N PRO A 204 33.07 -8.05 26.04
CA PRO A 204 33.98 -8.18 27.21
C PRO A 204 34.47 -9.61 27.38
N ASN A 205 35.66 -9.72 28.02
CA ASN A 205 36.46 -10.94 28.21
C ASN A 205 35.88 -12.01 29.16
N SER A 206 34.61 -11.98 29.52
CA SER A 206 34.08 -12.93 30.50
C SER A 206 32.70 -13.48 30.09
N GLU A 207 32.66 -14.79 30.08
CA GLU A 207 31.46 -15.65 30.05
C GLU A 207 30.28 -15.12 29.24
N TRP A 208 30.06 -15.73 28.11
CA TRP A 208 29.05 -15.36 27.10
C TRP A 208 27.62 -15.28 27.62
N PRO A 209 27.02 -14.14 27.43
CA PRO A 209 25.66 -14.15 26.92
C PRO A 209 25.62 -13.61 25.48
N VAL A 210 24.67 -14.08 24.72
CA VAL A 210 24.22 -13.56 23.46
C VAL A 210 24.32 -12.03 23.43
N SER A 211 25.15 -11.49 22.57
CA SER A 211 25.39 -10.05 22.45
C SER A 211 24.63 -9.48 21.28
N ASN A 212 23.91 -8.40 21.51
CA ASN A 212 23.05 -7.75 20.52
C ASN A 212 23.68 -6.45 20.04
N CYS A 213 23.74 -6.26 18.73
CA CYS A 213 24.24 -5.04 18.08
C CYS A 213 23.18 -4.48 17.13
N THR A 214 22.36 -3.57 17.65
CA THR A 214 21.27 -2.95 16.89
C THR A 214 21.74 -1.72 16.17
N THR A 215 21.39 -1.59 14.90
CA THR A 215 21.54 -0.38 14.10
C THR A 215 20.26 -0.04 13.37
N GLN A 216 19.99 1.25 13.20
CA GLN A 216 18.77 1.73 12.54
C GLN A 216 19.04 3.00 11.74
N ARG A 217 18.21 3.23 10.73
CA ARG A 217 18.28 4.39 9.85
C ARG A 217 16.88 4.73 9.34
N GLU A 218 16.56 6.02 9.35
CA GLU A 218 15.44 6.55 8.62
C GLU A 218 15.95 7.41 7.46
N LYS A 219 15.40 7.19 6.27
CA LYS A 219 15.85 7.87 5.05
C LYS A 219 14.82 7.81 3.95
N TRP A 220 14.80 8.86 3.11
CA TRP A 220 14.12 8.81 1.82
C TRP A 220 14.88 7.87 0.88
N LEU A 221 14.15 6.92 0.27
CA LEU A 221 14.68 5.95 -0.68
C LEU A 221 13.92 6.07 -2.00
N ASN A 222 14.64 5.94 -3.10
CA ASN A 222 14.09 5.96 -4.44
C ASN A 222 13.81 4.54 -4.93
N GLN A 223 12.92 4.41 -5.91
CA GLN A 223 12.73 3.14 -6.60
C GLN A 223 14.07 2.67 -7.21
N GLY A 224 14.43 1.42 -6.97
CA GLY A 224 15.68 0.81 -7.41
C GLY A 224 16.81 0.90 -6.39
N ASP A 225 16.69 1.66 -5.29
CA ASP A 225 17.69 1.62 -4.23
C ASP A 225 17.77 0.22 -3.62
N VAL A 226 18.99 -0.23 -3.35
CA VAL A 226 19.27 -1.57 -2.83
C VAL A 226 19.74 -1.50 -1.38
N ILE A 227 19.04 -2.20 -0.50
CA ILE A 227 19.34 -2.31 0.92
C ILE A 227 20.03 -3.64 1.19
N THR A 228 21.14 -3.59 1.93
CA THR A 228 21.87 -4.78 2.34
C THR A 228 22.24 -4.67 3.82
N PHE A 229 22.07 -5.75 4.56
CA PHE A 229 22.48 -5.87 5.95
C PHE A 229 23.76 -6.67 6.04
N THR A 230 24.78 -6.13 6.71
CA THR A 230 26.06 -6.79 6.81
C THR A 230 26.58 -6.83 8.24
N VAL A 231 27.35 -7.86 8.51
CA VAL A 231 28.08 -8.02 9.77
C VAL A 231 29.57 -8.15 9.49
N LEU A 232 30.39 -7.69 10.43
CA LEU A 232 31.82 -7.89 10.45
C LEU A 232 32.24 -8.26 11.87
N GLN A 233 33.08 -9.25 12.00
CA GLN A 233 33.74 -9.55 13.25
C GLN A 233 35.25 -9.39 13.11
N ASN A 234 35.87 -8.83 14.14
CA ASN A 234 37.31 -8.69 14.24
C ASN A 234 37.77 -9.19 15.63
N TYR A 235 37.76 -10.49 15.80
CA TYR A 235 38.30 -11.14 16.99
C TYR A 235 39.65 -11.74 16.71
N SER A 236 40.58 -11.63 17.69
CA SER A 236 41.90 -12.20 17.60
C SER A 236 41.98 -13.72 17.74
N SER A 237 40.82 -14.40 17.94
CA SER A 237 40.77 -15.84 18.08
C SER A 237 40.40 -16.54 16.77
N VAL A 238 40.89 -17.75 16.58
CA VAL A 238 40.65 -18.60 15.41
C VAL A 238 39.24 -19.15 15.38
N GLN A 239 38.41 -18.91 16.42
CA GLN A 239 37.04 -19.41 16.50
C GLN A 239 36.08 -18.48 15.75
N PRO A 240 35.24 -19.02 14.88
CA PRO A 240 34.23 -18.21 14.20
C PRO A 240 33.20 -17.67 15.20
N VAL A 241 32.84 -16.39 15.06
CA VAL A 241 31.67 -15.81 15.69
C VAL A 241 30.47 -16.16 14.80
N GLU A 242 29.48 -16.76 15.38
CA GLU A 242 28.27 -17.13 14.65
C GLU A 242 27.21 -16.02 14.75
N ILE A 243 26.50 -15.78 13.65
CA ILE A 243 25.28 -14.98 13.69
C ILE A 243 24.18 -15.90 14.21
N SER A 244 23.53 -15.49 15.28
CA SER A 244 22.43 -16.23 15.90
C SER A 244 21.23 -16.32 14.97
N PRO A 245 20.47 -17.43 15.00
CA PRO A 245 19.21 -17.57 14.27
C PRO A 245 18.14 -16.54 14.69
N TYR A 246 18.31 -15.86 15.81
CA TYR A 246 17.41 -14.80 16.29
C TYR A 246 17.78 -13.40 15.77
N THR A 247 18.81 -13.27 14.93
CA THR A 247 19.13 -12.04 14.22
C THR A 247 17.96 -11.63 13.32
N GLN A 248 17.60 -10.35 13.35
CA GLN A 248 16.41 -9.85 12.65
C GLN A 248 16.65 -8.51 11.97
N CYS A 249 15.87 -8.24 10.95
CA CYS A 249 15.83 -6.94 10.29
C CYS A 249 14.40 -6.51 9.98
N GLY A 250 14.24 -5.24 9.65
CA GLY A 250 13.00 -4.72 9.10
C GLY A 250 13.20 -3.53 8.19
N ILE A 251 12.33 -3.44 7.20
CA ILE A 251 12.23 -2.37 6.22
C ILE A 251 10.79 -1.94 6.16
N HIS A 252 10.48 -0.74 6.62
CA HIS A 252 9.12 -0.21 6.73
C HIS A 252 8.99 1.08 5.97
N LEU A 253 8.03 1.17 5.05
CA LEU A 253 7.63 2.44 4.45
C LEU A 253 6.79 3.21 5.47
N ILE A 254 7.24 4.42 5.81
CA ILE A 254 6.55 5.33 6.75
C ILE A 254 5.53 6.18 5.98
N HIS A 255 5.98 6.80 4.88
CA HIS A 255 5.13 7.57 3.97
C HIS A 255 5.82 7.75 2.60
N ASN A 256 5.05 7.99 1.57
CA ASN A 256 5.47 8.29 0.21
C ASN A 256 4.99 9.68 -0.25
#